data_cecb2636c92709159f25a03415b7e8a7
#
_entry.id   cecb2636c92709159f25a03415b7e8a7
#
_cell.length_a   1.000
_cell.length_b   1.000
_cell.length_c   1.000
_cell.angle_alpha   90.00
_cell.angle_beta   90.00
_cell.angle_gamma   90.00
#
_symmetry.space_group_name_H-M   'P 1'
#
loop_
_entity.id
_entity.type
_entity.pdbx_description
1 polymer ?
#
loop_
_entity_poly.entity_id
_entity_poly.type
_entity_poly.pdbx_seq_one_letter_code
_entity_poly.pdbx_strand_id
1 'polypeptide(L)'
;MLFERTKSYKEFSPPLDKSKLIILTKKLLPDMVFNMASLEGNPFTYPEVQTLLEGITIGGHKLSDEQQVLRIRDGWNFIFESVNKGKVNISKELFNSLNGIVAKDEALISGSFRTGQVRIGGTDFIPPKSEELENIFYNELPILIERSKSSIDLAFDIFLWGALNQFYYDGNKRTSRLISNLILIFNGQGVFNVKVKNRLEFNTLMVDFYNNHDGDKIFEFFYDYCLERY
;
A
#
# COMPACT_ATOMS: atom_id res chain seq x y z
N MET A 1 8.49 14.63 -2.80
CA MET A 1 7.61 15.77 -2.43
C MET A 1 6.86 15.41 -1.17
N LEU A 2 6.94 16.23 -0.13
CA LEU A 2 6.16 16.11 1.09
C LEU A 2 4.77 16.73 0.91
N PHE A 3 3.87 16.41 1.82
CA PHE A 3 2.52 16.92 1.88
C PHE A 3 2.22 17.42 3.30
N GLU A 4 1.20 18.28 3.43
CA GLU A 4 0.75 18.83 4.70
C GLU A 4 -0.23 17.87 5.39
N ARG A 5 -0.16 17.78 6.72
CA ARG A 5 -1.20 17.22 7.59
C ARG A 5 -1.09 17.73 9.02
N THR A 6 -2.22 17.90 9.66
CA THR A 6 -2.34 18.26 11.08
C THR A 6 -2.88 17.10 11.92
N LYS A 7 -3.68 16.20 11.32
CA LYS A 7 -4.24 15.01 11.95
C LYS A 7 -3.15 14.05 12.40
N SER A 8 -3.32 13.46 13.58
CA SER A 8 -2.42 12.46 14.15
C SER A 8 -3.23 11.53 15.06
N TYR A 9 -2.91 10.25 15.05
CA TYR A 9 -3.62 9.23 15.80
C TYR A 9 -2.67 8.51 16.76
N LYS A 10 -3.14 8.31 17.99
CA LYS A 10 -2.39 7.56 19.00
C LYS A 10 -2.42 6.07 18.68
N GLU A 11 -1.37 5.39 19.06
CA GLU A 11 -1.35 3.93 19.01
C GLU A 11 -2.40 3.34 19.94
N PHE A 12 -2.95 2.21 19.52
CA PHE A 12 -3.81 1.42 20.39
C PHE A 12 -2.97 0.77 21.50
N SER A 13 -3.47 0.82 22.72
CA SER A 13 -2.83 0.23 23.89
C SER A 13 -3.82 -0.66 24.64
N PRO A 14 -3.48 -1.92 24.94
CA PRO A 14 -2.25 -2.60 24.52
C PRO A 14 -2.23 -2.91 23.00
N PRO A 15 -1.03 -3.04 22.39
CA PRO A 15 -0.92 -3.50 21.02
C PRO A 15 -1.37 -4.97 20.90
N LEU A 16 -1.81 -5.35 19.72
CA LEU A 16 -2.13 -6.75 19.42
C LEU A 16 -0.86 -7.61 19.36
N ASP A 17 -0.96 -8.88 19.76
CA ASP A 17 0.11 -9.84 19.56
C ASP A 17 0.38 -10.04 18.05
N LYS A 18 1.63 -9.84 17.64
CA LYS A 18 2.04 -9.89 16.22
C LYS A 18 1.74 -11.23 15.57
N SER A 19 2.00 -12.33 16.27
CA SER A 19 1.82 -13.68 15.74
C SER A 19 0.34 -13.97 15.53
N LYS A 20 -0.51 -13.56 16.49
CA LYS A 20 -1.96 -13.66 16.37
C LYS A 20 -2.47 -12.81 15.23
N LEU A 21 -2.00 -11.57 15.11
CA LEU A 21 -2.38 -10.66 14.02
C LEU A 21 -2.01 -11.22 12.65
N ILE A 22 -0.81 -11.80 12.49
CA ILE A 22 -0.41 -12.50 11.26
C ILE A 22 -1.34 -13.68 10.95
N ILE A 23 -1.66 -14.50 11.94
CA ILE A 23 -2.55 -15.66 11.74
C ILE A 23 -3.94 -15.20 11.28
N LEU A 24 -4.49 -14.18 11.92
CA LEU A 24 -5.80 -13.61 11.56
C LEU A 24 -5.77 -12.99 10.16
N THR A 25 -4.74 -12.19 9.85
CA THR A 25 -4.60 -11.58 8.52
C THR A 25 -4.43 -12.64 7.43
N LYS A 26 -3.70 -13.73 7.69
CA LYS A 26 -3.59 -14.87 6.75
C LYS A 26 -4.93 -15.56 6.51
N LYS A 27 -5.78 -15.69 7.51
CA LYS A 27 -7.15 -16.24 7.34
C LYS A 27 -8.02 -15.32 6.48
N LEU A 28 -7.78 -14.02 6.55
CA LEU A 28 -8.51 -13.00 5.78
C LEU A 28 -7.77 -12.58 4.49
N LEU A 29 -6.69 -13.29 4.13
CA LEU A 29 -5.89 -12.96 2.96
C LEU A 29 -6.70 -12.84 1.66
N PRO A 30 -7.70 -13.70 1.37
CA PRO A 30 -8.55 -13.52 0.20
C PRO A 30 -9.27 -12.15 0.19
N ASP A 31 -9.76 -11.66 1.34
CA ASP A 31 -10.39 -10.34 1.44
C ASP A 31 -9.39 -9.20 1.17
N MET A 32 -8.19 -9.28 1.75
CA MET A 32 -7.13 -8.30 1.56
C MET A 32 -6.68 -8.22 0.09
N VAL A 33 -6.49 -9.37 -0.54
CA VAL A 33 -6.08 -9.47 -1.95
C VAL A 33 -7.20 -8.98 -2.86
N PHE A 34 -8.43 -9.42 -2.64
CA PHE A 34 -9.60 -8.99 -3.41
C PHE A 34 -9.79 -7.47 -3.36
N ASN A 35 -9.78 -6.87 -2.17
CA ASN A 35 -9.96 -5.43 -2.03
C ASN A 35 -8.84 -4.67 -2.76
N MET A 36 -7.58 -5.10 -2.60
CA MET A 36 -6.44 -4.44 -3.24
C MET A 36 -6.49 -4.56 -4.77
N ALA A 37 -6.79 -5.73 -5.32
CA ALA A 37 -6.92 -5.97 -6.75
C ALA A 37 -8.10 -5.17 -7.36
N SER A 38 -9.25 -5.16 -6.68
CA SER A 38 -10.43 -4.43 -7.14
C SER A 38 -10.21 -2.92 -7.20
N LEU A 39 -9.40 -2.35 -6.31
CA LEU A 39 -9.03 -0.92 -6.37
C LEU A 39 -8.19 -0.58 -7.62
N GLU A 40 -7.47 -1.55 -8.16
CA GLU A 40 -6.71 -1.41 -9.42
C GLU A 40 -7.55 -1.79 -10.66
N GLY A 41 -8.85 -2.08 -10.47
CA GLY A 41 -9.77 -2.40 -11.57
C GLY A 41 -9.75 -3.87 -12.01
N ASN A 42 -9.15 -4.75 -11.23
CA ASN A 42 -9.15 -6.19 -11.51
C ASN A 42 -10.61 -6.73 -11.50
N PRO A 43 -11.01 -7.53 -12.50
CA PRO A 43 -12.40 -7.98 -12.65
C PRO A 43 -12.76 -9.19 -11.76
N PHE A 44 -11.81 -9.81 -11.07
CA PHE A 44 -12.07 -10.97 -10.22
C PHE A 44 -13.06 -10.63 -9.11
N THR A 45 -14.01 -11.50 -8.87
CA THR A 45 -14.90 -11.46 -7.70
C THR A 45 -14.22 -12.06 -6.47
N TYR A 46 -14.75 -11.79 -5.27
CA TYR A 46 -14.20 -12.36 -4.05
C TYR A 46 -14.13 -13.91 -4.06
N PRO A 47 -15.17 -14.66 -4.47
CA PRO A 47 -15.09 -16.12 -4.57
C PRO A 47 -14.04 -16.61 -5.56
N GLU A 48 -13.86 -15.90 -6.69
CA GLU A 48 -12.82 -16.23 -7.67
C GLU A 48 -11.41 -16.00 -7.11
N VAL A 49 -11.18 -14.89 -6.41
CA VAL A 49 -9.91 -14.66 -5.71
C VAL A 49 -9.65 -15.77 -4.70
N GLN A 50 -10.65 -16.14 -3.88
CA GLN A 50 -10.51 -17.22 -2.90
C GLN A 50 -10.11 -18.54 -3.59
N THR A 51 -10.81 -18.94 -4.64
CA THR A 51 -10.54 -20.15 -5.42
C THR A 51 -9.15 -20.15 -6.04
N LEU A 52 -8.74 -18.98 -6.60
CA LEU A 52 -7.40 -18.83 -7.18
C LEU A 52 -6.29 -18.95 -6.13
N LEU A 53 -6.50 -18.40 -4.93
CA LEU A 53 -5.54 -18.52 -3.84
C LEU A 53 -5.43 -19.93 -3.27
N GLU A 54 -6.44 -20.78 -3.47
CA GLU A 54 -6.41 -22.23 -3.18
C GLU A 54 -5.66 -23.03 -4.26
N GLY A 55 -5.17 -22.37 -5.32
CA GLY A 55 -4.38 -23.00 -6.39
C GLY A 55 -5.20 -23.52 -7.56
N ILE A 56 -6.48 -23.11 -7.66
CA ILE A 56 -7.38 -23.51 -8.75
C ILE A 56 -7.52 -22.34 -9.71
N THR A 57 -7.21 -22.57 -11.00
CA THR A 57 -7.33 -21.53 -12.06
C THR A 57 -8.80 -21.22 -12.37
N ILE A 58 -9.06 -19.96 -12.71
CA ILE A 58 -10.39 -19.46 -13.03
C ILE A 58 -10.47 -19.13 -14.52
N GLY A 59 -11.39 -19.81 -15.24
CA GLY A 59 -11.63 -19.48 -16.65
C GLY A 59 -12.36 -18.16 -16.85
N GLY A 60 -12.21 -17.56 -18.04
CA GLY A 60 -12.97 -16.35 -18.43
C GLY A 60 -12.29 -15.02 -18.13
N HIS A 61 -11.12 -15.02 -17.49
CA HIS A 61 -10.29 -13.84 -17.22
C HIS A 61 -9.03 -13.81 -18.06
N LYS A 62 -8.40 -12.64 -18.19
CA LYS A 62 -7.09 -12.51 -18.80
C LYS A 62 -6.02 -13.06 -17.85
N LEU A 63 -4.96 -13.63 -18.41
CA LEU A 63 -3.82 -14.11 -17.64
C LEU A 63 -3.19 -12.97 -16.79
N SER A 64 -3.18 -11.74 -17.32
CA SER A 64 -2.70 -10.56 -16.56
C SER A 64 -3.52 -10.29 -15.29
N ASP A 65 -4.84 -10.51 -15.33
CA ASP A 65 -5.71 -10.28 -14.17
C ASP A 65 -5.45 -11.32 -13.08
N GLU A 66 -5.24 -12.59 -13.48
CA GLU A 66 -4.84 -13.68 -12.58
C GLU A 66 -3.46 -13.41 -11.98
N GLN A 67 -2.49 -13.03 -12.80
CA GLN A 67 -1.14 -12.68 -12.35
C GLN A 67 -1.16 -11.55 -11.33
N GLN A 68 -1.93 -10.49 -11.55
CA GLN A 68 -2.04 -9.37 -10.61
C GLN A 68 -2.52 -9.84 -9.22
N VAL A 69 -3.56 -10.68 -9.15
CA VAL A 69 -4.06 -11.25 -7.89
C VAL A 69 -2.95 -12.06 -7.18
N LEU A 70 -2.25 -12.92 -7.91
CA LEU A 70 -1.17 -13.74 -7.36
C LEU A 70 0.02 -12.88 -6.88
N ARG A 71 0.39 -11.82 -7.61
CA ARG A 71 1.45 -10.89 -7.19
C ARG A 71 1.09 -10.12 -5.93
N ILE A 72 -0.15 -9.71 -5.77
CA ILE A 72 -0.63 -9.08 -4.52
C ILE A 72 -0.52 -10.07 -3.35
N ARG A 73 -0.94 -11.33 -3.52
CA ARG A 73 -0.75 -12.39 -2.52
C ARG A 73 0.74 -12.55 -2.14
N ASP A 74 1.61 -12.59 -3.13
CA ASP A 74 3.06 -12.74 -2.90
C ASP A 74 3.64 -11.55 -2.13
N GLY A 75 3.15 -10.34 -2.39
CA GLY A 75 3.49 -9.15 -1.60
C GLY A 75 3.05 -9.27 -0.14
N TRP A 76 1.86 -9.79 0.13
CA TRP A 76 1.41 -10.08 1.49
C TRP A 76 2.28 -11.13 2.19
N ASN A 77 2.62 -12.21 1.50
CA ASN A 77 3.51 -13.23 2.04
C ASN A 77 4.89 -12.66 2.40
N PHE A 78 5.44 -11.78 1.54
CA PHE A 78 6.70 -11.11 1.79
C PHE A 78 6.65 -10.27 3.09
N ILE A 79 5.57 -9.51 3.34
CA ILE A 79 5.48 -8.73 4.59
C ILE A 79 5.29 -9.61 5.81
N PHE A 80 4.55 -10.71 5.74
CA PHE A 80 4.43 -11.66 6.85
C PHE A 80 5.79 -12.27 7.23
N GLU A 81 6.59 -12.66 6.23
CA GLU A 81 7.94 -13.16 6.48
C GLU A 81 8.84 -12.07 7.09
N SER A 82 8.73 -10.84 6.62
CA SER A 82 9.51 -9.70 7.13
C SER A 82 9.18 -9.40 8.59
N VAL A 83 7.91 -9.44 8.98
CA VAL A 83 7.50 -9.30 10.39
C VAL A 83 8.06 -10.42 11.25
N ASN A 84 8.01 -11.68 10.77
CA ASN A 84 8.53 -12.84 11.49
C ASN A 84 10.05 -12.79 11.70
N LYS A 85 10.81 -12.17 10.79
CA LYS A 85 12.26 -11.95 10.94
C LYS A 85 12.60 -10.93 12.03
N GLY A 86 11.61 -10.21 12.56
CA GLY A 86 11.76 -9.33 13.72
C GLY A 86 12.52 -8.02 13.49
N LYS A 87 12.82 -7.68 12.23
CA LYS A 87 13.44 -6.39 11.87
C LYS A 87 12.70 -5.79 10.68
N VAL A 88 12.19 -4.58 10.87
CA VAL A 88 11.59 -3.77 9.82
C VAL A 88 12.46 -2.53 9.65
N ASN A 89 13.14 -2.43 8.52
CA ASN A 89 13.86 -1.25 8.11
C ASN A 89 13.17 -0.66 6.87
N ILE A 90 12.60 0.52 7.01
CA ILE A 90 11.97 1.22 5.88
C ILE A 90 13.09 1.80 5.05
N SER A 91 13.35 1.20 3.90
CA SER A 91 14.46 1.57 3.01
C SER A 91 14.06 1.46 1.55
N LYS A 92 14.86 2.02 0.67
CA LYS A 92 14.67 1.91 -0.77
C LYS A 92 14.66 0.45 -1.24
N GLU A 93 15.50 -0.40 -0.64
CA GLU A 93 15.58 -1.83 -0.95
C GLU A 93 14.27 -2.54 -0.60
N LEU A 94 13.63 -2.18 0.52
CA LEU A 94 12.32 -2.70 0.90
C LEU A 94 11.25 -2.29 -0.12
N PHE A 95 11.22 -1.01 -0.50
CA PHE A 95 10.31 -0.49 -1.51
C PHE A 95 10.51 -1.19 -2.86
N ASN A 96 11.77 -1.29 -3.32
CA ASN A 96 12.11 -1.95 -4.56
C ASN A 96 11.75 -3.44 -4.56
N SER A 97 12.02 -4.14 -3.46
CA SER A 97 11.68 -5.56 -3.34
C SER A 97 10.18 -5.80 -3.45
N LEU A 98 9.37 -5.01 -2.74
CA LEU A 98 7.90 -5.11 -2.82
C LEU A 98 7.36 -4.70 -4.18
N ASN A 99 7.86 -3.62 -4.77
CA ASN A 99 7.44 -3.22 -6.11
C ASN A 99 7.81 -4.28 -7.14
N GLY A 100 9.01 -4.86 -7.06
CA GLY A 100 9.44 -5.96 -7.92
C GLY A 100 8.56 -7.21 -7.84
N ILE A 101 7.84 -7.38 -6.73
CA ILE A 101 6.84 -8.44 -6.59
C ILE A 101 5.50 -8.00 -7.20
N VAL A 102 4.93 -6.88 -6.70
CA VAL A 102 3.52 -6.53 -6.99
C VAL A 102 3.28 -5.89 -8.36
N ALA A 103 4.34 -5.43 -9.03
CA ALA A 103 4.26 -4.80 -10.36
C ALA A 103 5.02 -5.59 -11.44
N LYS A 104 5.46 -6.82 -11.14
CA LYS A 104 6.39 -7.61 -11.96
C LYS A 104 5.96 -7.75 -13.42
N ASP A 105 4.68 -7.99 -13.64
CA ASP A 105 4.15 -8.32 -14.96
C ASP A 105 3.36 -7.15 -15.59
N GLU A 106 3.31 -6.00 -14.92
CA GLU A 106 2.51 -4.82 -15.33
C GLU A 106 3.39 -3.60 -15.63
N ALA A 107 4.43 -3.37 -14.83
CA ALA A 107 5.31 -2.22 -15.01
C ALA A 107 6.31 -2.41 -16.14
N LEU A 108 6.63 -1.31 -16.84
CA LEU A 108 7.73 -1.30 -17.84
C LEU A 108 9.06 -1.77 -17.23
N ILE A 109 9.33 -1.31 -16.01
CA ILE A 109 10.44 -1.76 -15.15
C ILE A 109 9.86 -1.87 -13.74
N SER A 110 10.00 -3.03 -13.11
CA SER A 110 9.60 -3.27 -11.72
C SER A 110 10.81 -3.39 -10.81
N GLY A 111 10.65 -3.04 -9.53
CA GLY A 111 11.71 -3.20 -8.53
C GLY A 111 12.84 -2.17 -8.58
N SER A 112 12.69 -1.12 -9.39
CA SER A 112 13.60 0.03 -9.41
C SER A 112 12.83 1.31 -9.71
N PHE A 113 13.36 2.45 -9.27
CA PHE A 113 12.73 3.73 -9.56
C PHE A 113 12.64 3.96 -11.06
N ARG A 114 11.54 4.60 -11.49
CA ARG A 114 11.33 4.96 -12.89
C ARG A 114 12.39 5.95 -13.39
N THR A 115 12.69 5.86 -14.65
CA THR A 115 13.62 6.75 -15.36
C THR A 115 12.92 7.70 -16.32
N GLY A 116 11.58 7.62 -16.41
CA GLY A 116 10.75 8.47 -17.24
C GLY A 116 9.58 9.07 -16.46
N GLN A 117 8.86 9.96 -17.13
CA GLN A 117 7.70 10.63 -16.55
C GLN A 117 6.47 9.72 -16.54
N VAL A 118 5.62 9.89 -15.51
CA VAL A 118 4.32 9.22 -15.37
C VAL A 118 3.23 10.25 -15.15
N ARG A 119 1.97 9.81 -15.31
CA ARG A 119 0.79 10.60 -14.98
C ARG A 119 -0.14 9.79 -14.10
N ILE A 120 -0.93 10.47 -13.27
CA ILE A 120 -1.98 9.86 -12.46
C ILE A 120 -3.32 10.16 -13.12
N GLY A 121 -4.11 9.12 -13.36
CA GLY A 121 -5.44 9.28 -13.93
C GLY A 121 -6.38 10.04 -12.98
N GLY A 122 -7.23 10.92 -13.55
CA GLY A 122 -8.25 11.65 -12.78
C GLY A 122 -7.78 12.92 -12.08
N THR A 123 -6.53 13.35 -12.28
CA THR A 123 -5.97 14.58 -11.72
C THR A 123 -5.01 15.25 -12.72
N ASP A 124 -4.86 16.57 -12.61
CA ASP A 124 -3.85 17.33 -13.35
C ASP A 124 -2.49 17.39 -12.63
N PHE A 125 -2.40 16.80 -11.45
CA PHE A 125 -1.16 16.73 -10.69
C PHE A 125 -0.07 15.99 -11.49
N ILE A 126 1.11 16.57 -11.57
CA ILE A 126 2.27 15.99 -12.24
C ILE A 126 3.26 15.51 -11.17
N PRO A 127 3.52 14.20 -11.06
CA PRO A 127 4.51 13.69 -10.14
C PRO A 127 5.93 14.24 -10.40
N PRO A 128 6.81 14.23 -9.40
CA PRO A 128 8.19 14.70 -9.54
C PRO A 128 8.90 14.08 -10.75
N LYS A 129 9.92 14.78 -11.26
CA LYS A 129 10.76 14.24 -12.33
C LYS A 129 11.56 13.03 -11.86
N SER A 130 11.85 12.10 -12.77
CA SER A 130 12.58 10.87 -12.43
C SER A 130 13.95 11.13 -11.82
N GLU A 131 14.64 12.18 -12.26
CA GLU A 131 15.97 12.56 -11.77
C GLU A 131 15.95 13.03 -10.30
N GLU A 132 14.78 13.42 -9.78
CA GLU A 132 14.60 13.91 -8.41
C GLU A 132 14.30 12.80 -7.41
N LEU A 133 13.86 11.62 -7.86
CA LEU A 133 13.29 10.58 -7.01
C LEU A 133 14.26 10.04 -5.96
N GLU A 134 15.53 9.87 -6.31
CA GLU A 134 16.56 9.45 -5.36
C GLU A 134 16.73 10.48 -4.24
N ASN A 135 16.84 11.74 -4.62
CA ASN A 135 16.99 12.84 -3.67
C ASN A 135 15.76 12.98 -2.77
N ILE A 136 14.56 12.88 -3.36
CA ILE A 136 13.28 12.87 -2.61
C ILE A 136 13.27 11.74 -1.60
N PHE A 137 13.61 10.52 -2.03
CA PHE A 137 13.56 9.36 -1.16
C PHE A 137 14.45 9.51 0.07
N TYR A 138 15.74 9.84 -0.13
CA TYR A 138 16.73 9.91 0.95
C TYR A 138 16.57 11.13 1.86
N ASN A 139 16.03 12.23 1.36
CA ASN A 139 15.85 13.43 2.18
C ASN A 139 14.49 13.46 2.88
N GLU A 140 13.44 12.92 2.29
CA GLU A 140 12.09 13.06 2.85
C GLU A 140 11.68 11.89 3.75
N LEU A 141 12.17 10.67 3.50
CA LEU A 141 11.85 9.53 4.34
C LEU A 141 12.24 9.75 5.83
N PRO A 142 13.42 10.28 6.16
CA PRO A 142 13.75 10.62 7.55
C PRO A 142 12.79 11.64 8.16
N ILE A 143 12.36 12.65 7.40
CA ILE A 143 11.41 13.65 7.87
C ILE A 143 10.05 13.01 8.17
N LEU A 144 9.58 12.08 7.32
CA LEU A 144 8.34 11.35 7.57
C LEU A 144 8.40 10.53 8.85
N ILE A 145 9.51 9.84 9.06
CA ILE A 145 9.74 9.03 10.26
C ILE A 145 9.74 9.92 11.51
N GLU A 146 10.43 11.06 11.46
CA GLU A 146 10.55 11.99 12.60
C GLU A 146 9.23 12.68 12.93
N ARG A 147 8.46 13.11 11.91
CA ARG A 147 7.17 13.81 12.14
C ARG A 147 6.06 12.89 12.64
N SER A 148 6.16 11.59 12.40
CA SER A 148 5.14 10.61 12.76
C SER A 148 5.16 10.34 14.27
N LYS A 149 4.05 10.61 14.96
CA LYS A 149 3.93 10.46 16.41
C LYS A 149 3.55 9.04 16.84
N SER A 150 3.22 8.19 15.89
CA SER A 150 2.84 6.79 16.10
C SER A 150 3.15 5.95 14.84
N SER A 151 3.14 4.63 14.98
CA SER A 151 3.25 3.73 13.83
C SER A 151 2.02 3.78 12.91
N ILE A 152 0.86 4.21 13.41
CA ILE A 152 -0.34 4.48 12.60
C ILE A 152 -0.09 5.68 11.70
N ASP A 153 0.40 6.78 12.28
CA ASP A 153 0.76 7.97 11.51
C ASP A 153 1.79 7.64 10.43
N LEU A 154 2.86 6.92 10.80
CA LEU A 154 3.91 6.55 9.88
C LEU A 154 3.40 5.66 8.74
N ALA A 155 2.53 4.70 9.03
CA ALA A 155 1.95 3.83 8.02
C ALA A 155 1.16 4.61 6.98
N PHE A 156 0.32 5.55 7.40
CA PHE A 156 -0.48 6.36 6.49
C PHE A 156 0.36 7.41 5.76
N ASP A 157 1.34 8.01 6.44
CA ASP A 157 2.31 8.91 5.81
C ASP A 157 3.07 8.20 4.67
N ILE A 158 3.56 7.00 4.89
CA ILE A 158 4.27 6.20 3.88
C ILE A 158 3.36 5.88 2.70
N PHE A 159 2.09 5.53 2.94
CA PHE A 159 1.16 5.28 1.85
C PHE A 159 0.96 6.51 0.98
N LEU A 160 0.64 7.65 1.59
CA LEU A 160 0.37 8.90 0.87
C LEU A 160 1.62 9.43 0.16
N TRP A 161 2.76 9.37 0.81
CA TRP A 161 4.03 9.81 0.24
C TRP A 161 4.45 8.98 -0.98
N GLY A 162 4.34 7.66 -0.90
CA GLY A 162 4.64 6.79 -2.04
C GLY A 162 3.65 6.97 -3.19
N ALA A 163 2.36 7.18 -2.88
CA ALA A 163 1.34 7.48 -3.86
C ALA A 163 1.55 8.85 -4.53
N LEU A 164 1.99 9.87 -3.80
CA LEU A 164 2.25 11.22 -4.31
C LEU A 164 3.48 11.25 -5.23
N ASN A 165 4.58 10.63 -4.81
CA ASN A 165 5.85 10.72 -5.52
C ASN A 165 5.95 9.78 -6.73
N GLN A 166 5.11 8.74 -6.80
CA GLN A 166 5.10 7.81 -7.95
C GLN A 166 6.52 7.33 -8.28
N PHE A 167 7.20 6.70 -7.33
CA PHE A 167 8.58 6.25 -7.49
C PHE A 167 8.77 5.25 -8.64
N TYR A 168 7.71 4.53 -9.03
CA TYR A 168 7.73 3.45 -10.02
C TYR A 168 6.81 3.76 -11.21
N TYR A 169 7.00 3.04 -12.30
CA TYR A 169 6.11 3.11 -13.46
C TYR A 169 4.71 2.57 -13.15
N ASP A 170 4.60 1.58 -12.27
CA ASP A 170 3.34 1.02 -11.78
C ASP A 170 3.49 0.43 -10.37
N GLY A 171 2.36 0.08 -9.75
CA GLY A 171 2.33 -0.56 -8.42
C GLY A 171 2.60 0.37 -7.24
N ASN A 172 2.68 1.69 -7.43
CA ASN A 172 3.01 2.65 -6.37
C ASN A 172 2.08 2.55 -5.15
N LYS A 173 0.76 2.56 -5.36
CA LYS A 173 -0.22 2.43 -4.27
C LYS A 173 -0.18 1.05 -3.61
N ARG A 174 0.00 -0.03 -4.40
CA ARG A 174 0.09 -1.40 -3.89
C ARG A 174 1.33 -1.57 -3.02
N THR A 175 2.50 -1.14 -3.52
CA THR A 175 3.77 -1.17 -2.78
C THR A 175 3.66 -0.41 -1.46
N SER A 176 3.23 0.85 -1.50
CA SER A 176 3.14 1.70 -0.32
C SER A 176 2.14 1.16 0.70
N ARG A 177 1.00 0.60 0.26
CA ARG A 177 0.00 -0.02 1.14
C ARG A 177 0.55 -1.27 1.84
N LEU A 178 1.34 -2.08 1.16
CA LEU A 178 1.98 -3.24 1.77
C LEU A 178 3.04 -2.82 2.81
N ILE A 179 3.82 -1.76 2.54
CA ILE A 179 4.76 -1.21 3.53
C ILE A 179 4.00 -0.65 4.74
N SER A 180 2.89 0.05 4.52
CA SER A 180 2.02 0.51 5.61
C SER A 180 1.52 -0.65 6.46
N ASN A 181 1.10 -1.74 5.84
CA ASN A 181 0.69 -2.95 6.54
C ASN A 181 1.85 -3.63 7.29
N LEU A 182 3.05 -3.64 6.71
CA LEU A 182 4.24 -4.13 7.40
C LEU A 182 4.48 -3.34 8.71
N ILE A 183 4.38 -2.02 8.66
CA ILE A 183 4.55 -1.14 9.83
C ILE A 183 3.46 -1.43 10.88
N LEU A 184 2.19 -1.47 10.47
CA LEU A 184 1.05 -1.68 11.38
C LEU A 184 1.10 -3.06 12.05
N ILE A 185 1.32 -4.12 11.28
CA ILE A 185 1.39 -5.50 11.79
C ILE A 185 2.59 -5.65 12.72
N PHE A 186 3.75 -5.11 12.35
CA PHE A 186 4.96 -5.16 13.18
C PHE A 186 4.76 -4.51 14.55
N ASN A 187 3.97 -3.45 14.63
CA ASN A 187 3.67 -2.72 15.86
C ASN A 187 2.35 -3.15 16.53
N GLY A 188 1.67 -4.18 16.01
CA GLY A 188 0.42 -4.69 16.59
C GLY A 188 -0.74 -3.70 16.51
N GLN A 189 -0.75 -2.80 15.54
CA GLN A 189 -1.76 -1.73 15.42
C GLN A 189 -2.95 -2.11 14.53
N GLY A 190 -2.89 -3.23 13.85
CA GLY A 190 -3.96 -3.71 12.97
C GLY A 190 -3.53 -3.85 11.52
N VAL A 191 -4.47 -3.74 10.60
CA VAL A 191 -4.28 -3.91 9.16
C VAL A 191 -4.95 -2.78 8.39
N PHE A 192 -4.27 -2.22 7.41
CA PHE A 192 -4.78 -1.19 6.52
C PHE A 192 -5.42 -1.83 5.29
N ASN A 193 -6.76 -1.82 5.23
CA ASN A 193 -7.55 -2.45 4.19
C ASN A 193 -8.64 -1.50 3.67
N VAL A 194 -8.47 -0.98 2.47
CA VAL A 194 -9.48 -0.16 1.81
C VAL A 194 -10.48 -1.09 1.13
N LYS A 195 -11.66 -1.24 1.72
CA LYS A 195 -12.72 -2.11 1.20
C LYS A 195 -13.31 -1.59 -0.10
N VAL A 196 -13.67 -2.51 -1.01
CA VAL A 196 -14.29 -2.17 -2.31
C VAL A 196 -15.53 -1.27 -2.16
N LYS A 197 -16.34 -1.47 -1.12
CA LYS A 197 -17.51 -0.63 -0.86
C LYS A 197 -17.16 0.85 -0.66
N ASN A 198 -15.93 1.15 -0.22
CA ASN A 198 -15.43 2.50 0.03
C ASN A 198 -14.60 3.04 -1.16
N ARG A 199 -14.54 2.31 -2.30
CA ARG A 199 -13.68 2.66 -3.45
C ARG A 199 -13.96 4.06 -4.00
N LEU A 200 -15.23 4.44 -4.11
CA LEU A 200 -15.59 5.76 -4.65
C LEU A 200 -15.04 6.88 -3.76
N GLU A 201 -15.29 6.80 -2.47
CA GLU A 201 -14.82 7.78 -1.50
C GLU A 201 -13.30 7.82 -1.43
N PHE A 202 -12.64 6.66 -1.37
CA PHE A 202 -11.18 6.55 -1.43
C PHE A 202 -10.61 7.25 -2.67
N ASN A 203 -11.15 6.98 -3.85
CA ASN A 203 -10.66 7.59 -5.08
C ASN A 203 -10.90 9.11 -5.10
N THR A 204 -12.05 9.58 -4.62
CA THR A 204 -12.36 11.01 -4.50
C THR A 204 -11.37 11.71 -3.58
N LEU A 205 -11.10 11.14 -2.40
CA LEU A 205 -10.15 11.70 -1.44
C LEU A 205 -8.70 11.64 -1.94
N MET A 206 -8.32 10.59 -2.69
CA MET A 206 -7.00 10.52 -3.32
C MET A 206 -6.81 11.61 -4.38
N VAL A 207 -7.85 11.90 -5.20
CA VAL A 207 -7.79 13.00 -6.19
C VAL A 207 -7.69 14.34 -5.48
N ASP A 208 -8.48 14.58 -4.43
CA ASP A 208 -8.39 15.78 -3.60
C ASP A 208 -6.98 15.95 -3.02
N PHE A 209 -6.42 14.88 -2.46
CA PHE A 209 -5.06 14.83 -1.93
C PHE A 209 -3.99 15.17 -2.99
N TYR A 210 -4.07 14.59 -4.19
CA TYR A 210 -3.12 14.90 -5.26
C TYR A 210 -3.17 16.36 -5.69
N ASN A 211 -4.35 16.97 -5.70
CA ASN A 211 -4.53 18.35 -6.14
C ASN A 211 -4.11 19.38 -5.08
N ASN A 212 -4.36 19.09 -3.80
CA ASN A 212 -4.20 20.05 -2.71
C ASN A 212 -2.96 19.79 -1.84
N HIS A 213 -2.39 18.58 -1.90
CA HIS A 213 -1.30 18.10 -1.04
C HIS A 213 -1.64 18.20 0.48
N ASP A 214 -2.92 18.15 0.80
CA ASP A 214 -3.44 18.10 2.17
C ASP A 214 -3.92 16.68 2.49
N GLY A 215 -3.27 16.07 3.48
CA GLY A 215 -3.55 14.70 3.89
C GLY A 215 -4.66 14.53 4.92
N ASP A 216 -5.19 15.61 5.53
CA ASP A 216 -6.03 15.50 6.72
C ASP A 216 -7.31 14.69 6.48
N LYS A 217 -8.05 14.95 5.40
CA LYS A 217 -9.31 14.25 5.12
C LYS A 217 -9.10 12.76 4.83
N ILE A 218 -8.10 12.44 4.02
CA ILE A 218 -7.83 11.05 3.67
C ILE A 218 -7.20 10.29 4.84
N PHE A 219 -6.45 10.96 5.71
CA PHE A 219 -5.91 10.38 6.94
C PHE A 219 -7.02 9.98 7.91
N GLU A 220 -8.05 10.85 8.09
CA GLU A 220 -9.24 10.56 8.87
C GLU A 220 -10.01 9.37 8.29
N PHE A 221 -10.22 9.35 6.98
CA PHE A 221 -10.85 8.24 6.28
C PHE A 221 -10.08 6.91 6.47
N PHE A 222 -8.75 6.93 6.43
CA PHE A 222 -7.95 5.73 6.68
C PHE A 222 -8.13 5.20 8.10
N TYR A 223 -8.13 6.10 9.08
CA TYR A 223 -8.29 5.70 10.47
C TYR A 223 -9.68 5.16 10.76
N ASP A 224 -10.74 5.83 10.29
CA ASP A 224 -12.12 5.51 10.63
C ASP A 224 -12.68 4.32 9.83
N TYR A 225 -12.25 4.15 8.58
CA TYR A 225 -12.87 3.18 7.66
C TYR A 225 -11.93 2.11 7.12
N CYS A 226 -10.63 2.27 7.23
CA CYS A 226 -9.67 1.37 6.59
C CYS A 226 -8.72 0.68 7.58
N LEU A 227 -8.59 1.17 8.81
CA LEU A 227 -7.77 0.54 9.84
C LEU A 227 -8.60 -0.51 10.59
N GLU A 228 -8.29 -1.78 10.37
CA GLU A 228 -8.99 -2.91 10.97
C GLU A 228 -8.17 -3.49 12.13
N ARG A 229 -8.83 -3.68 13.28
CA ARG A 229 -8.31 -4.40 14.45
C ARG A 229 -9.16 -5.65 14.67
N TYR A 230 -8.52 -6.79 14.72
CA TYR A 230 -9.15 -8.09 14.93
C TYR A 230 -8.96 -8.60 16.36
#